data_66eb7243cf962815a0a9a74ee6b3461f
#
_entry.id   66eb7243cf962815a0a9a74ee6b3461f
#
_cell.length_a   1.000
_cell.length_b   1.000
_cell.length_c   1.000
_cell.angle_alpha   90.00
_cell.angle_beta   90.00
_cell.angle_gamma   90.00
#
_symmetry.space_group_name_H-M   'P 1'
#
loop_
_entity.id
_entity.type
_entity.pdbx_description
1 polymer ?
#
loop_
_entity_poly.entity_id
_entity_poly.type
_entity_poly.pdbx_seq_one_letter_code
_entity_poly.pdbx_strand_id
1 'polypeptide(L)'
;MKFLFIVQGEGRGHLTQAITLEEMLLRNGHEVVEVLVGESSSRILPGFFNRNIQAPVKRFISPNFLPAADNKRANLKKSFTYNLLRIPEYFRSMCYINQRIKETGAEVVINFYELLTGLTYALFRPSVPYVCVGHQYLFLHQNFEFPDKNSFELRMLRFFTKMTAVRSSKKLALSFNDMEPVSYTHLTLPTNSLV
;
A
#
# COMPACT_ATOMS: atom_id res chain seq x y z
N MET A 1 4.36 -3.94 -20.78
CA MET A 1 3.46 -3.02 -20.03
C MET A 1 4.27 -2.15 -19.10
N LYS A 2 3.79 -0.93 -18.85
CA LYS A 2 4.40 0.05 -17.95
C LYS A 2 3.62 0.13 -16.63
N PHE A 3 4.33 0.00 -15.52
CA PHE A 3 3.74 0.01 -14.19
C PHE A 3 4.23 1.20 -13.36
N LEU A 4 3.32 1.83 -12.61
CA LEU A 4 3.64 2.79 -11.56
C LEU A 4 3.38 2.13 -10.21
N PHE A 5 4.39 2.10 -9.34
CA PHE A 5 4.23 1.58 -7.99
C PHE A 5 3.94 2.71 -7.00
N ILE A 6 3.00 2.48 -6.10
CA ILE A 6 2.73 3.38 -4.97
C ILE A 6 2.80 2.54 -3.70
N VAL A 7 3.75 2.87 -2.83
CA VAL A 7 4.16 2.01 -1.71
C VAL A 7 4.02 2.74 -0.39
N GLN A 8 3.39 2.11 0.59
CA GLN A 8 3.41 2.61 1.96
C GLN A 8 4.80 2.41 2.58
N GLY A 9 5.50 3.50 2.87
CA GLY A 9 6.89 3.49 3.31
C GLY A 9 7.11 3.20 4.79
N GLU A 10 6.05 3.14 5.62
CA GLU A 10 6.18 2.92 7.07
C GLU A 10 6.53 1.48 7.44
N GLY A 11 6.24 0.51 6.59
CA GLY A 11 6.49 -0.91 6.79
C GLY A 11 7.56 -1.47 5.87
N ARG A 12 8.54 -2.21 6.41
CA ARG A 12 9.55 -2.90 5.58
C ARG A 12 8.93 -3.93 4.64
N GLY A 13 7.83 -4.57 5.05
CA GLY A 13 7.16 -5.61 4.26
C GLY A 13 6.68 -5.10 2.90
N HIS A 14 6.05 -3.93 2.83
CA HIS A 14 5.58 -3.37 1.55
C HIS A 14 6.73 -2.99 0.62
N LEU A 15 7.81 -2.46 1.19
CA LEU A 15 9.03 -2.15 0.44
C LEU A 15 9.66 -3.41 -0.17
N THR A 16 9.75 -4.50 0.61
CA THR A 16 10.26 -5.79 0.11
C THR A 16 9.35 -6.37 -0.98
N GLN A 17 8.02 -6.32 -0.78
CA GLN A 17 7.06 -6.76 -1.80
C GLN A 17 7.22 -5.99 -3.11
N ALA A 18 7.44 -4.68 -3.05
CA ALA A 18 7.66 -3.85 -4.22
C ALA A 18 8.93 -4.25 -4.99
N ILE A 19 10.05 -4.48 -4.28
CA ILE A 19 11.30 -4.96 -4.89
C ILE A 19 11.08 -6.30 -5.60
N THR A 20 10.48 -7.27 -4.90
CA THR A 20 10.23 -8.60 -5.47
C THR A 20 9.33 -8.54 -6.71
N LEU A 21 8.26 -7.73 -6.66
CA LEU A 21 7.36 -7.61 -7.79
C LEU A 21 8.01 -6.88 -8.97
N GLU A 22 8.83 -5.84 -8.72
CA GLU A 22 9.61 -5.19 -9.77
C GLU A 22 10.52 -6.18 -10.49
N GLU A 23 11.28 -6.98 -9.73
CA GLU A 23 12.16 -7.99 -10.31
C GLU A 23 11.40 -9.01 -11.16
N MET A 24 10.23 -9.48 -10.68
CA MET A 24 9.37 -10.39 -11.44
C MET A 24 8.85 -9.76 -12.73
N LEU A 25 8.43 -8.50 -12.70
CA LEU A 25 7.92 -7.78 -13.87
C LEU A 25 9.03 -7.57 -14.90
N LEU A 26 10.22 -7.16 -14.47
CA LEU A 26 11.38 -6.97 -15.35
C LEU A 26 11.79 -8.27 -16.04
N ARG A 27 11.84 -9.40 -15.31
CA ARG A 27 12.13 -10.73 -15.89
C ARG A 27 11.10 -11.16 -16.95
N ASN A 28 9.87 -10.63 -16.89
CA ASN A 28 8.81 -10.91 -17.86
C ASN A 28 8.67 -9.83 -18.94
N GLY A 29 9.69 -8.97 -19.12
CA GLY A 29 9.72 -7.95 -20.18
C GLY A 29 8.78 -6.76 -19.94
N HIS A 30 8.44 -6.49 -18.68
CA HIS A 30 7.65 -5.32 -18.27
C HIS A 30 8.56 -4.25 -17.67
N GLU A 31 8.06 -3.03 -17.52
CA GLU A 31 8.79 -1.89 -17.00
C GLU A 31 8.08 -1.30 -15.80
N VAL A 32 8.80 -1.03 -14.70
CA VAL A 32 8.33 -0.17 -13.62
C VAL A 32 8.88 1.23 -13.86
N VAL A 33 8.04 2.14 -14.31
CA VAL A 33 8.46 3.48 -14.74
C VAL A 33 8.83 4.40 -13.59
N GLU A 34 8.22 4.22 -12.44
CA GLU A 34 8.48 5.02 -11.23
C GLU A 34 7.90 4.33 -10.00
N VAL A 35 8.51 4.58 -8.85
CA VAL A 35 8.00 4.16 -7.53
C VAL A 35 7.76 5.38 -6.66
N LEU A 36 6.52 5.59 -6.25
CA LEU A 36 6.11 6.62 -5.30
C LEU A 36 6.05 6.02 -3.90
N VAL A 37 6.79 6.57 -2.95
CA VAL A 37 6.79 6.08 -1.56
C VAL A 37 6.12 7.11 -0.65
N GLY A 38 5.01 6.69 -0.03
CA GLY A 38 4.32 7.47 0.99
C GLY A 38 4.97 7.28 2.35
N GLU A 39 5.39 8.36 2.98
CA GLU A 39 6.04 8.30 4.29
C GLU A 39 5.67 9.51 5.16
N SER A 40 5.83 9.36 6.48
CA SER A 40 5.75 10.50 7.37
C SER A 40 6.98 11.40 7.23
N SER A 41 6.83 12.67 7.56
CA SER A 41 7.90 13.68 7.41
C SER A 41 9.18 13.38 8.21
N SER A 42 9.10 12.49 9.20
CA SER A 42 10.23 12.13 10.07
C SER A 42 10.92 10.82 9.68
N ARG A 43 10.37 10.09 8.70
CA ARG A 43 10.89 8.77 8.32
C ARG A 43 11.99 8.86 7.27
N ILE A 44 13.04 8.09 7.50
CA ILE A 44 14.11 7.87 6.51
C ILE A 44 13.85 6.54 5.82
N LEU A 45 13.74 6.57 4.49
CA LEU A 45 13.59 5.36 3.69
C LEU A 45 14.79 4.43 3.90
N PRO A 46 14.57 3.15 4.24
CA PRO A 46 15.67 2.23 4.50
C PRO A 46 16.61 2.09 3.30
N GLY A 47 17.92 2.16 3.55
CA GLY A 47 18.92 2.11 2.47
C GLY A 47 18.89 0.83 1.62
N PHE A 48 18.36 -0.29 2.16
CA PHE A 48 18.20 -1.50 1.36
C PHE A 48 17.23 -1.30 0.21
N PHE A 49 16.18 -0.49 0.40
CA PHE A 49 15.19 -0.25 -0.65
C PHE A 49 15.83 0.44 -1.86
N ASN A 50 16.52 1.56 -1.62
CA ASN A 50 17.20 2.30 -2.70
C ASN A 50 18.30 1.50 -3.42
N ARG A 51 18.88 0.47 -2.76
CA ARG A 51 19.90 -0.38 -3.39
C ARG A 51 19.33 -1.48 -4.27
N ASN A 52 18.10 -1.92 -4.01
CA ASN A 52 17.52 -3.08 -4.67
C ASN A 52 16.40 -2.71 -5.66
N ILE A 53 15.75 -1.55 -5.52
CA ILE A 53 14.78 -1.07 -6.48
C ILE A 53 15.52 -0.42 -7.66
N GLN A 54 15.12 -0.71 -8.89
CA GLN A 54 15.77 -0.19 -10.10
C GLN A 54 15.06 1.05 -10.63
N ALA A 55 13.74 1.12 -10.51
CA ALA A 55 12.96 2.27 -10.95
C ALA A 55 13.25 3.53 -10.15
N PRO A 56 13.11 4.72 -10.73
CA PRO A 56 13.23 5.99 -10.03
C PRO A 56 12.27 6.08 -8.85
N VAL A 57 12.79 6.39 -7.65
CA VAL A 57 12.00 6.53 -6.42
C VAL A 57 11.70 8.00 -6.15
N LYS A 58 10.43 8.33 -5.95
CA LYS A 58 9.96 9.63 -5.48
C LYS A 58 9.16 9.48 -4.20
N ARG A 59 9.12 10.51 -3.38
CA ARG A 59 8.53 10.49 -2.05
C ARG A 59 7.41 11.51 -1.94
N PHE A 60 6.40 11.18 -1.14
CA PHE A 60 5.31 12.11 -0.80
C PHE A 60 4.89 11.92 0.67
N ILE A 61 4.22 12.92 1.23
CA ILE A 61 3.76 12.88 2.62
C ILE A 61 2.46 12.06 2.69
N SER A 62 2.46 11.05 3.55
CA SER A 62 1.32 10.15 3.79
C SER A 62 0.92 10.10 5.27
N PRO A 63 -0.36 9.79 5.58
CA PRO A 63 -0.82 9.58 6.94
C PRO A 63 -0.07 8.45 7.64
N ASN A 64 0.22 8.65 8.92
CA ASN A 64 0.88 7.66 9.76
C ASN A 64 0.17 7.46 11.09
N PHE A 65 0.31 6.25 11.65
CA PHE A 65 -0.09 5.95 13.01
C PHE A 65 1.08 6.20 13.96
N LEU A 66 0.92 7.18 14.84
CA LEU A 66 1.95 7.49 15.83
C LEU A 66 2.00 6.41 16.91
N PRO A 67 3.21 5.96 17.33
CA PRO A 67 3.34 5.00 18.41
C PRO A 67 2.85 5.59 19.74
N ALA A 68 2.34 4.74 20.63
CA ALA A 68 2.11 5.09 22.03
C ALA A 68 3.44 5.23 22.77
N ALA A 69 3.39 5.74 24.00
CA ALA A 69 4.60 5.96 24.81
C ALA A 69 5.42 4.69 25.08
N ASP A 70 4.77 3.52 25.06
CA ASP A 70 5.41 2.20 25.22
C ASP A 70 5.91 1.58 23.91
N ASN A 71 5.76 2.25 22.78
CA ASN A 71 6.08 1.79 21.41
C ASN A 71 5.43 0.46 20.99
N LYS A 72 4.49 -0.09 21.78
CA LYS A 72 3.86 -1.38 21.49
C LYS A 72 2.50 -1.23 20.78
N ARG A 73 1.85 -0.08 20.91
CA ARG A 73 0.54 0.19 20.33
C ARG A 73 0.50 1.56 19.65
N ALA A 74 -0.42 1.77 18.73
CA ALA A 74 -0.66 3.10 18.16
C ALA A 74 -1.43 3.98 19.14
N ASN A 75 -0.99 5.23 19.31
CA ASN A 75 -1.77 6.22 20.06
C ASN A 75 -2.82 6.85 19.13
N LEU A 76 -4.04 6.32 19.14
CA LEU A 76 -5.10 6.72 18.22
C LEU A 76 -5.47 8.20 18.35
N LYS A 77 -5.54 8.75 19.59
CA LYS A 77 -5.89 10.17 19.80
C LYS A 77 -4.81 11.10 19.24
N LYS A 78 -3.54 10.84 19.55
CA LYS A 78 -2.41 11.62 19.00
C LYS A 78 -2.32 11.47 17.49
N SER A 79 -2.50 10.26 16.97
CA SER A 79 -2.51 10.00 15.53
C SER A 79 -3.63 10.74 14.82
N PHE A 80 -4.83 10.79 15.40
CA PHE A 80 -5.96 11.52 14.83
C PHE A 80 -5.68 13.02 14.73
N THR A 81 -5.28 13.65 15.85
CA THR A 81 -4.98 15.10 15.86
C THR A 81 -3.83 15.43 14.91
N TYR A 82 -2.77 14.63 14.91
CA TYR A 82 -1.62 14.81 14.01
C TYR A 82 -2.04 14.75 12.54
N ASN A 83 -2.83 13.75 12.16
CA ASN A 83 -3.26 13.58 10.78
C ASN A 83 -4.29 14.63 10.36
N LEU A 84 -5.17 15.08 11.29
CA LEU A 84 -6.17 16.12 11.01
C LEU A 84 -5.51 17.45 10.62
N LEU A 85 -4.46 17.86 11.32
CA LEU A 85 -3.73 19.08 11.03
C LEU A 85 -2.98 19.04 9.68
N ARG A 86 -2.74 17.83 9.14
CA ARG A 86 -2.01 17.60 7.89
C ARG A 86 -2.88 17.31 6.67
N ILE A 87 -4.18 17.42 6.80
CA ILE A 87 -5.11 17.22 5.66
C ILE A 87 -4.70 18.03 4.42
N PRO A 88 -4.29 19.32 4.51
CA PRO A 88 -3.85 20.05 3.32
C PRO A 88 -2.60 19.46 2.65
N GLU A 89 -1.67 18.88 3.43
CA GLU A 89 -0.48 18.21 2.90
C GLU A 89 -0.88 16.90 2.17
N TYR A 90 -1.81 16.14 2.75
CA TYR A 90 -2.33 14.91 2.13
C TYR A 90 -3.09 15.21 0.84
N PHE A 91 -3.84 16.30 0.79
CA PHE A 91 -4.49 16.73 -0.44
C PHE A 91 -3.47 17.07 -1.54
N ARG A 92 -2.39 17.79 -1.21
CA ARG A 92 -1.28 18.04 -2.14
C ARG A 92 -0.64 16.74 -2.63
N SER A 93 -0.44 15.78 -1.73
CA SER A 93 0.07 14.45 -2.07
C SER A 93 -0.87 13.70 -3.02
N MET A 94 -2.19 13.76 -2.81
CA MET A 94 -3.17 13.16 -3.74
C MET A 94 -3.14 13.84 -5.12
N CYS A 95 -3.05 15.17 -5.17
CA CYS A 95 -2.86 15.89 -6.44
C CYS A 95 -1.58 15.45 -7.15
N TYR A 96 -0.48 15.31 -6.40
CA TYR A 96 0.79 14.83 -6.92
C TYR A 96 0.70 13.40 -7.45
N ILE A 97 0.11 12.46 -6.70
CA ILE A 97 -0.13 11.08 -7.16
C ILE A 97 -0.94 11.10 -8.48
N ASN A 98 -2.04 11.86 -8.53
CA ASN A 98 -2.87 11.94 -9.72
C ASN A 98 -2.11 12.52 -10.93
N GLN A 99 -1.24 13.50 -10.70
CA GLN A 99 -0.37 14.06 -11.73
C GLN A 99 0.63 13.00 -12.23
N ARG A 100 1.30 12.27 -11.31
CA ARG A 100 2.26 11.21 -11.69
C ARG A 100 1.60 10.11 -12.50
N ILE A 101 0.39 9.67 -12.12
CA ILE A 101 -0.36 8.67 -12.88
C ILE A 101 -0.56 9.11 -14.34
N LYS A 102 -0.82 10.40 -14.59
CA LYS A 102 -1.02 10.92 -15.95
C LYS A 102 0.30 11.09 -16.73
N GLU A 103 1.37 11.52 -16.06
CA GLU A 103 2.62 11.92 -16.71
C GLU A 103 3.56 10.73 -16.98
N THR A 104 3.51 9.68 -16.17
CA THR A 104 4.42 8.53 -16.32
C THR A 104 4.08 7.63 -17.51
N GLY A 105 2.88 7.77 -18.07
CA GLY A 105 2.41 6.87 -19.13
C GLY A 105 2.25 5.41 -18.65
N ALA A 106 2.08 5.21 -17.34
CA ALA A 106 1.81 3.90 -16.78
C ALA A 106 0.45 3.37 -17.25
N GLU A 107 0.40 2.09 -17.59
CA GLU A 107 -0.80 1.38 -18.02
C GLU A 107 -1.54 0.76 -16.83
N VAL A 108 -0.81 0.49 -15.73
CA VAL A 108 -1.35 -0.07 -14.48
C VAL A 108 -0.63 0.56 -13.29
N VAL A 109 -1.38 0.89 -12.25
CA VAL A 109 -0.85 1.29 -10.95
C VAL A 109 -0.89 0.10 -10.00
N ILE A 110 0.21 -0.19 -9.30
CA ILE A 110 0.24 -1.18 -8.21
C ILE A 110 0.31 -0.44 -6.88
N ASN A 111 -0.67 -0.67 -6.05
CA ASN A 111 -0.78 -0.07 -4.72
C ASN A 111 -0.38 -1.07 -3.63
N PHE A 112 0.75 -0.83 -2.97
CA PHE A 112 1.20 -1.60 -1.81
C PHE A 112 0.69 -0.96 -0.52
N TYR A 113 -0.62 -1.07 -0.30
CA TYR A 113 -1.34 -0.66 0.90
C TYR A 113 -1.27 0.86 1.23
N GLU A 114 -1.00 1.72 0.26
CA GLU A 114 -0.96 3.16 0.48
C GLU A 114 -2.37 3.78 0.44
N LEU A 115 -2.75 4.47 1.53
CA LEU A 115 -4.08 5.03 1.72
C LEU A 115 -4.41 6.11 0.69
N LEU A 116 -3.46 7.02 0.46
CA LEU A 116 -3.70 8.17 -0.43
C LEU A 116 -3.94 7.74 -1.88
N THR A 117 -3.48 6.54 -2.27
CA THR A 117 -3.84 5.96 -3.58
C THR A 117 -5.35 5.74 -3.68
N GLY A 118 -5.94 5.03 -2.73
CA GLY A 118 -7.38 4.78 -2.72
C GLY A 118 -8.19 6.09 -2.69
N LEU A 119 -7.78 7.06 -1.87
CA LEU A 119 -8.41 8.38 -1.81
C LEU A 119 -8.24 9.17 -3.11
N THR A 120 -7.09 9.08 -3.78
CA THR A 120 -6.86 9.70 -5.10
C THR A 120 -7.83 9.14 -6.14
N TYR A 121 -8.00 7.82 -6.17
CA TYR A 121 -8.96 7.20 -7.09
C TYR A 121 -10.42 7.49 -6.74
N ALA A 122 -10.74 7.64 -5.46
CA ALA A 122 -12.08 8.07 -5.03
C ALA A 122 -12.41 9.49 -5.52
N LEU A 123 -11.45 10.41 -5.41
CA LEU A 123 -11.65 11.84 -5.68
C LEU A 123 -11.46 12.20 -7.16
N PHE A 124 -10.32 11.82 -7.75
CA PHE A 124 -9.91 12.28 -9.09
C PHE A 124 -10.27 11.29 -10.19
N ARG A 125 -10.57 10.02 -9.86
CA ARG A 125 -10.99 8.97 -10.79
C ARG A 125 -10.04 8.82 -12.00
N PRO A 126 -8.73 8.60 -11.80
CA PRO A 126 -7.83 8.36 -12.92
C PRO A 126 -8.34 7.21 -13.81
N SER A 127 -8.13 7.29 -15.12
CA SER A 127 -8.52 6.24 -16.08
C SER A 127 -7.64 5.01 -16.02
N VAL A 128 -6.38 5.15 -15.57
CA VAL A 128 -5.45 4.04 -15.41
C VAL A 128 -5.95 3.12 -14.31
N PRO A 129 -6.15 1.81 -14.55
CA PRO A 129 -6.58 0.87 -13.52
C PRO A 129 -5.52 0.69 -12.46
N TYR A 130 -5.93 0.39 -11.21
CA TYR A 130 -4.98 0.02 -10.18
C TYR A 130 -5.33 -1.30 -9.49
N VAL A 131 -4.29 -2.00 -9.08
CA VAL A 131 -4.34 -3.27 -8.37
C VAL A 131 -3.70 -3.09 -7.00
N CYS A 132 -4.35 -3.61 -5.98
CA CYS A 132 -3.84 -3.60 -4.61
C CYS A 132 -3.09 -4.89 -4.31
N VAL A 133 -1.93 -4.78 -3.68
CA VAL A 133 -1.10 -5.92 -3.24
C VAL A 133 -0.76 -5.78 -1.76
N GLY A 134 -0.99 -6.83 -0.97
CA GLY A 134 -0.61 -6.84 0.44
C GLY A 134 -1.36 -7.89 1.26
N HIS A 135 -0.71 -8.40 2.30
CA HIS A 135 -1.30 -9.39 3.20
C HIS A 135 -2.48 -8.83 4.02
N GLN A 136 -2.53 -7.52 4.25
CA GLN A 136 -3.61 -6.88 5.02
C GLN A 136 -4.97 -7.00 4.33
N TYR A 137 -5.01 -7.24 3.02
CA TYR A 137 -6.26 -7.48 2.32
C TYR A 137 -6.97 -8.77 2.77
N LEU A 138 -6.25 -9.70 3.42
CA LEU A 138 -6.84 -10.85 4.11
C LEU A 138 -7.84 -10.45 5.19
N PHE A 139 -7.67 -9.29 5.83
CA PHE A 139 -8.60 -8.77 6.83
C PHE A 139 -10.02 -8.51 6.29
N LEU A 140 -10.16 -8.45 4.98
CA LEU A 140 -11.44 -8.29 4.31
C LEU A 140 -12.07 -9.65 3.95
N HIS A 141 -11.32 -10.75 4.09
CA HIS A 141 -11.79 -12.09 3.78
C HIS A 141 -12.83 -12.56 4.81
N GLN A 142 -13.88 -13.28 4.34
CA GLN A 142 -14.97 -13.73 5.21
C GLN A 142 -14.51 -14.76 6.22
N ASN A 143 -13.59 -15.64 5.83
CA ASN A 143 -13.06 -16.73 6.65
C ASN A 143 -11.84 -16.31 7.48
N PHE A 144 -11.44 -15.04 7.45
CA PHE A 144 -10.34 -14.57 8.27
C PHE A 144 -10.82 -14.37 9.71
N GLU A 145 -10.32 -15.20 10.62
CA GLU A 145 -10.67 -15.17 12.03
C GLU A 145 -9.76 -14.21 12.80
N PHE A 146 -10.37 -13.28 13.51
CA PHE A 146 -9.67 -12.39 14.43
C PHE A 146 -9.85 -12.90 15.87
N PRO A 147 -8.84 -12.75 16.72
CA PRO A 147 -8.94 -13.15 18.12
C PRO A 147 -10.08 -12.44 18.87
N ASP A 148 -10.36 -11.18 18.54
CA ASP A 148 -11.47 -10.38 19.09
C ASP A 148 -12.27 -9.76 17.94
N LYS A 149 -13.43 -10.36 17.64
CA LYS A 149 -14.28 -9.99 16.50
C LYS A 149 -14.98 -8.64 16.65
N ASN A 150 -15.06 -8.07 17.83
CA ASN A 150 -15.88 -6.87 18.13
C ASN A 150 -15.07 -5.63 18.54
N SER A 151 -13.75 -5.67 18.47
CA SER A 151 -12.94 -4.54 18.88
C SER A 151 -13.14 -3.32 17.95
N PHE A 152 -13.17 -2.13 18.52
CA PHE A 152 -13.19 -0.88 17.75
C PHE A 152 -11.97 -0.77 16.83
N GLU A 153 -10.82 -1.21 17.31
CA GLU A 153 -9.56 -1.21 16.58
C GLU A 153 -9.65 -2.05 15.30
N LEU A 154 -10.31 -3.22 15.37
CA LEU A 154 -10.53 -4.08 14.22
C LEU A 154 -11.45 -3.41 13.19
N ARG A 155 -12.55 -2.77 13.63
CA ARG A 155 -13.43 -2.05 12.71
C ARG A 155 -12.69 -0.92 11.99
N MET A 156 -11.85 -0.18 12.72
CA MET A 156 -10.98 0.86 12.14
C MET A 156 -9.98 0.29 11.14
N LEU A 157 -9.33 -0.83 11.47
CA LEU A 157 -8.39 -1.51 10.58
C LEU A 157 -9.07 -1.96 9.28
N ARG A 158 -10.24 -2.60 9.39
CA ARG A 158 -11.02 -3.01 8.19
C ARG A 158 -11.48 -1.81 7.37
N PHE A 159 -11.91 -0.74 8.01
CA PHE A 159 -12.29 0.50 7.33
C PHE A 159 -11.08 1.09 6.59
N PHE A 160 -9.93 1.22 7.26
CA PHE A 160 -8.70 1.70 6.64
C PHE A 160 -8.29 0.83 5.45
N THR A 161 -8.30 -0.51 5.61
CA THR A 161 -8.00 -1.45 4.52
C THR A 161 -8.95 -1.27 3.33
N LYS A 162 -10.24 -1.07 3.57
CA LYS A 162 -11.20 -0.77 2.50
C LYS A 162 -10.86 0.55 1.79
N MET A 163 -10.46 1.57 2.54
CA MET A 163 -10.13 2.88 1.98
C MET A 163 -8.87 2.84 1.08
N THR A 164 -7.86 2.00 1.42
CA THR A 164 -6.69 1.82 0.54
C THR A 164 -7.04 1.20 -0.81
N ALA A 165 -8.19 0.52 -0.92
CA ALA A 165 -8.61 -0.23 -2.10
C ALA A 165 -9.89 0.30 -2.76
N VAL A 166 -10.30 1.53 -2.43
CA VAL A 166 -11.49 2.15 -3.05
C VAL A 166 -11.29 2.26 -4.56
N ARG A 167 -12.22 1.68 -5.34
CA ARG A 167 -12.21 1.64 -6.80
C ARG A 167 -11.05 0.84 -7.41
N SER A 168 -10.34 0.01 -6.65
CA SER A 168 -9.34 -0.89 -7.21
C SER A 168 -9.98 -1.90 -8.16
N SER A 169 -9.29 -2.23 -9.26
CA SER A 169 -9.71 -3.26 -10.20
C SER A 169 -9.61 -4.66 -9.59
N LYS A 170 -8.53 -4.90 -8.84
CA LYS A 170 -8.28 -6.18 -8.16
C LYS A 170 -7.56 -5.94 -6.83
N LYS A 171 -7.71 -6.91 -5.93
CA LYS A 171 -6.99 -6.98 -4.66
C LYS A 171 -6.28 -8.33 -4.60
N LEU A 172 -4.96 -8.30 -4.51
CA LEU A 172 -4.12 -9.49 -4.37
C LEU A 172 -3.71 -9.60 -2.91
N ALA A 173 -4.36 -10.49 -2.20
CA ALA A 173 -4.02 -10.77 -0.81
C ALA A 173 -2.91 -11.82 -0.78
N LEU A 174 -1.79 -11.49 -0.16
CA LEU A 174 -0.67 -12.41 0.03
C LEU A 174 -0.96 -13.29 1.25
N SER A 175 -0.99 -14.61 1.06
CA SER A 175 -1.23 -15.58 2.11
C SER A 175 -0.19 -16.70 2.05
N PHE A 176 0.14 -17.28 3.20
CA PHE A 176 0.92 -18.52 3.31
C PHE A 176 0.04 -19.77 3.22
N ASN A 177 -1.27 -19.62 3.41
CA ASN A 177 -2.25 -20.69 3.32
C ASN A 177 -3.09 -20.52 2.06
N ASP A 178 -3.48 -21.64 1.45
CA ASP A 178 -4.48 -21.63 0.40
C ASP A 178 -5.82 -21.20 0.99
N MET A 179 -6.38 -20.15 0.43
CA MET A 179 -7.69 -19.62 0.80
C MET A 179 -8.52 -19.54 -0.47
N GLU A 180 -9.77 -19.97 -0.40
CA GLU A 180 -10.66 -19.86 -1.54
C GLU A 180 -10.83 -18.39 -1.99
N PRO A 181 -10.70 -18.11 -3.30
CA PRO A 181 -10.88 -16.75 -3.80
C PRO A 181 -12.36 -16.36 -3.65
N VAL A 182 -12.61 -15.26 -2.90
CA VAL A 182 -13.98 -14.72 -2.75
C VAL A 182 -14.19 -13.62 -3.79
N SER A 183 -13.96 -12.38 -3.43
CA SER A 183 -14.09 -11.24 -4.36
C SER A 183 -12.74 -10.70 -4.84
N TYR A 184 -11.66 -11.39 -4.53
CA TYR A 184 -10.28 -11.03 -4.87
C TYR A 184 -9.45 -12.28 -5.16
N THR A 185 -8.41 -12.11 -5.97
CA THR A 185 -7.47 -13.18 -6.27
C THR A 185 -6.45 -13.29 -5.14
N HIS A 186 -6.26 -14.49 -4.62
CA HIS A 186 -5.19 -14.78 -3.67
C HIS A 186 -3.92 -15.18 -4.42
N LEU A 187 -2.79 -14.72 -3.94
CA LEU A 187 -1.48 -15.24 -4.32
C LEU A 187 -0.91 -15.97 -3.12
N THR A 188 -0.79 -17.28 -3.22
CA THR A 188 -0.04 -18.09 -2.27
C THR A 188 1.45 -17.83 -2.47
N LEU A 189 2.14 -17.44 -1.41
CA LEU A 189 3.60 -17.37 -1.44
C LEU A 189 4.15 -18.80 -1.39
N PRO A 190 5.10 -19.16 -2.27
CA PRO A 190 5.70 -20.48 -2.21
C PRO A 190 6.41 -20.66 -0.87
N THR A 191 6.01 -21.68 -0.12
CA THR A 191 6.56 -22.02 1.20
C THR A 191 7.91 -22.75 1.14
N ASN A 192 8.44 -23.04 -0.06
CA ASN A 192 9.55 -23.96 -0.28
C ASN A 192 10.93 -23.32 -0.40
N SER A 193 11.18 -22.13 0.12
CA SER A 193 12.51 -21.49 0.04
C SER A 193 13.18 -21.17 1.37
N LEU A 194 12.80 -21.88 2.44
CA LEU A 194 13.50 -21.82 3.74
C LEU A 194 13.83 -23.22 4.22
N VAL A 195 14.77 -23.90 3.55
CA VAL A 195 15.58 -24.95 4.12
C VAL A 195 17.03 -24.62 3.80
#